data_488e8ae685a6dec000f635bc7eeed865
#
_entry.id   488e8ae685a6dec000f635bc7eeed865
#
_cell.length_a   1.000
_cell.length_b   1.000
_cell.length_c   1.000
_cell.angle_alpha   90.00
_cell.angle_beta   90.00
_cell.angle_gamma   90.00
#
_symmetry.space_group_name_H-M   'P 1'
#
loop_
_entity.id
_entity.type
_entity.pdbx_description
1 polymer ?
#
loop_
_entity_poly.entity_id
_entity_poly.type
_entity_poly.pdbx_seq_one_letter_code
_entity_poly.pdbx_strand_id
1 'polypeptide(L)'
;FFRLILPWQALYIHEGQSVVMQQYAIDFDYGKLNNNDGANGYRDYGRVNWAGKSYNNGTLALEHTMYTNSDNIANYISSQNVDMSRTYNSTFFNFVDYRLGTTRDLSSSIDSAYSDKYGPVVSDGQYVEIVHSQSYKTRFIYDEATNQYKMQQNYSDGQWRDTVDEAADNKVLTFPNVIVLYTDIHTYPGHEKTDLQYAEYAWGGIGYYCYGGKCEKIYWQKGTPLEALRLYYLTED
;
A
#
# COMPACT_ATOMS: atom_id res chain seq x y z
N PHE A 1 -2.47 -4.04 -6.29
CA PHE A 1 -2.90 -4.00 -4.88
C PHE A 1 -3.58 -5.30 -4.45
N PHE A 2 -4.61 -5.77 -5.17
CA PHE A 2 -5.38 -6.99 -4.83
C PHE A 2 -4.49 -8.21 -4.56
N ARG A 3 -3.48 -8.46 -5.40
CA ARG A 3 -2.51 -9.54 -5.18
C ARG A 3 -1.74 -9.45 -3.86
N LEU A 4 -1.59 -8.27 -3.28
CA LEU A 4 -0.93 -8.08 -2.00
C LEU A 4 -1.84 -8.43 -0.82
N ILE A 5 -3.14 -8.13 -0.93
CA ILE A 5 -4.10 -8.34 0.15
C ILE A 5 -4.76 -9.73 0.14
N LEU A 6 -4.78 -10.40 -1.01
CA LEU A 6 -5.44 -11.70 -1.17
C LEU A 6 -4.98 -12.75 -0.13
N PRO A 7 -3.66 -12.89 0.16
CA PRO A 7 -3.21 -13.84 1.16
C PRO A 7 -3.68 -13.55 2.58
N TRP A 8 -4.06 -12.30 2.87
CA TRP A 8 -4.54 -11.89 4.19
C TRP A 8 -6.02 -12.24 4.42
N GLN A 9 -6.74 -12.62 3.37
CA GLN A 9 -8.19 -12.86 3.43
C GLN A 9 -8.97 -11.68 4.06
N ALA A 10 -8.44 -10.48 3.92
CA ALA A 10 -9.01 -9.28 4.51
C ALA A 10 -10.31 -8.88 3.82
N LEU A 11 -11.21 -8.25 4.56
CA LEU A 11 -12.36 -7.57 3.97
C LEU A 11 -11.85 -6.34 3.20
N TYR A 12 -12.04 -6.34 1.89
CA TYR A 12 -11.61 -5.27 1.01
C TYR A 12 -12.80 -4.41 0.59
N ILE A 13 -12.83 -3.19 1.09
CA ILE A 13 -13.87 -2.20 0.82
C ILE A 13 -13.28 -1.16 -0.14
N HIS A 14 -13.93 -0.97 -1.26
CA HIS A 14 -13.45 -0.06 -2.31
C HIS A 14 -14.59 0.44 -3.20
N GLU A 15 -14.30 1.36 -4.07
CA GLU A 15 -15.23 1.87 -5.08
C GLU A 15 -14.66 1.62 -6.48
N GLY A 16 -15.38 0.82 -7.26
CA GLY A 16 -14.99 0.43 -8.59
C GLY A 16 -13.87 -0.62 -8.64
N GLN A 17 -13.83 -1.37 -9.70
CA GLN A 17 -12.79 -2.36 -9.96
C GLN A 17 -12.65 -2.59 -11.47
N SER A 18 -11.45 -2.98 -11.88
CA SER A 18 -11.23 -3.41 -13.26
C SER A 18 -11.82 -4.80 -13.50
N VAL A 19 -12.11 -5.11 -14.75
CA VAL A 19 -12.57 -6.46 -15.15
C VAL A 19 -11.54 -7.54 -14.80
N VAL A 20 -10.25 -7.20 -14.84
CA VAL A 20 -9.17 -8.10 -14.45
C VAL A 20 -9.20 -8.39 -12.95
N MET A 21 -9.42 -7.38 -12.12
CA MET A 21 -9.56 -7.58 -10.68
C MET A 21 -10.80 -8.42 -10.36
N GLN A 22 -11.91 -8.18 -11.02
CA GLN A 22 -13.12 -8.99 -10.85
C GLN A 22 -12.86 -10.45 -11.17
N GLN A 23 -12.15 -10.73 -12.27
CA GLN A 23 -11.77 -12.09 -12.63
C GLN A 23 -10.85 -12.74 -11.59
N TYR A 24 -9.87 -11.99 -11.08
CA TYR A 24 -9.02 -12.47 -9.98
C TYR A 24 -9.81 -12.84 -8.72
N ALA A 25 -10.80 -12.04 -8.35
CA ALA A 25 -11.62 -12.34 -7.20
C ALA A 25 -12.40 -13.65 -7.37
N ILE A 26 -12.83 -13.97 -8.61
CA ILE A 26 -13.49 -15.22 -8.97
C ILE A 26 -12.48 -16.38 -8.94
N ASP A 27 -11.35 -16.23 -9.62
CA ASP A 27 -10.35 -17.30 -9.82
C ASP A 27 -9.73 -17.78 -8.48
N PHE A 28 -9.63 -16.86 -7.51
CA PHE A 28 -9.06 -17.17 -6.19
C PHE A 28 -10.11 -17.26 -5.07
N ASP A 29 -11.38 -17.41 -5.45
CA ASP A 29 -12.48 -17.54 -4.49
C ASP A 29 -12.44 -16.51 -3.36
N TYR A 30 -12.06 -15.27 -3.70
CA TYR A 30 -12.03 -14.20 -2.70
C TYR A 30 -13.44 -13.82 -2.25
N GLY A 31 -14.43 -14.17 -3.06
CA GLY A 31 -15.84 -14.12 -2.77
C GLY A 31 -16.43 -12.71 -2.74
N LYS A 32 -17.76 -12.64 -2.91
CA LYS A 32 -18.51 -11.39 -2.88
C LYS A 32 -18.41 -10.65 -1.55
N LEU A 33 -18.29 -11.39 -0.46
CA LEU A 33 -18.33 -10.85 0.89
C LEU A 33 -17.00 -10.19 1.29
N ASN A 34 -15.89 -10.68 0.75
CA ASN A 34 -14.57 -10.14 1.07
C ASN A 34 -14.16 -9.02 0.10
N ASN A 35 -14.71 -9.03 -1.11
CA ASN A 35 -14.49 -8.02 -2.13
C ASN A 35 -15.74 -7.15 -2.24
N ASN A 36 -15.83 -6.13 -1.39
CA ASN A 36 -16.97 -5.24 -1.35
C ASN A 36 -16.72 -3.98 -2.18
N ASP A 37 -17.27 -3.98 -3.38
CA ASP A 37 -17.23 -2.84 -4.29
C ASP A 37 -18.47 -1.95 -4.09
N GLY A 38 -18.27 -0.72 -3.62
CA GLY A 38 -19.35 0.25 -3.40
C GLY A 38 -20.13 0.62 -4.65
N ALA A 39 -19.55 0.47 -5.85
CA ALA A 39 -20.23 0.73 -7.11
C ALA A 39 -21.14 -0.43 -7.53
N ASN A 40 -20.74 -1.67 -7.30
CA ASN A 40 -21.39 -2.87 -7.83
C ASN A 40 -21.87 -3.85 -6.75
N GLY A 41 -21.56 -3.58 -5.49
CA GLY A 41 -21.86 -4.45 -4.36
C GLY A 41 -22.81 -3.83 -3.36
N TYR A 42 -22.34 -3.59 -2.17
CA TYR A 42 -23.10 -3.02 -1.07
C TYR A 42 -23.25 -1.50 -1.25
N ARG A 43 -24.47 -1.06 -1.55
CA ARG A 43 -24.76 0.32 -1.96
C ARG A 43 -25.10 1.27 -0.81
N ASP A 44 -25.08 0.81 0.43
CA ASP A 44 -25.47 1.61 1.60
C ASP A 44 -24.31 2.50 2.14
N TYR A 45 -23.24 2.62 1.39
CA TYR A 45 -22.21 3.60 1.69
C TYR A 45 -22.69 5.01 1.39
N GLY A 46 -22.30 5.92 2.27
CA GLY A 46 -22.61 7.32 2.08
C GLY A 46 -21.91 7.94 0.88
N ARG A 47 -22.50 9.04 0.43
CA ARG A 47 -21.90 9.90 -0.61
C ARG A 47 -21.69 11.27 -0.04
N VAL A 48 -20.50 11.83 -0.21
CA VAL A 48 -20.12 13.12 0.37
C VAL A 48 -19.88 14.19 -0.69
N ASN A 49 -19.97 15.42 -0.22
CA ASN A 49 -19.54 16.57 -0.98
C ASN A 49 -18.07 16.88 -0.66
N TRP A 50 -17.28 17.12 -1.70
CA TRP A 50 -15.88 17.48 -1.55
C TRP A 50 -15.66 18.94 -1.94
N ALA A 51 -15.05 19.73 -1.07
CA ALA A 51 -14.63 21.10 -1.36
C ALA A 51 -15.72 21.94 -2.09
N GLY A 52 -16.97 21.87 -1.64
CA GLY A 52 -18.11 22.55 -2.25
C GLY A 52 -18.65 21.94 -3.53
N LYS A 53 -18.09 20.81 -3.98
CA LYS A 53 -18.63 20.01 -5.08
C LYS A 53 -19.49 18.88 -4.51
N SER A 54 -20.51 18.50 -5.27
CA SER A 54 -21.49 17.52 -4.82
C SER A 54 -21.75 16.47 -5.90
N TYR A 55 -21.93 15.23 -5.47
CA TYR A 55 -22.41 14.16 -6.32
C TYR A 55 -23.77 14.51 -6.97
N ASN A 56 -24.69 15.06 -6.18
CA ASN A 56 -26.07 15.34 -6.62
C ASN A 56 -26.17 16.44 -7.67
N ASN A 57 -25.20 17.34 -7.77
CA ASN A 57 -25.16 18.39 -8.80
C ASN A 57 -24.25 18.04 -9.98
N GLY A 58 -23.76 16.80 -10.04
CA GLY A 58 -22.96 16.30 -11.16
C GLY A 58 -21.56 16.89 -11.28
N THR A 59 -21.04 17.53 -10.21
CA THR A 59 -19.69 18.12 -10.23
C THR A 59 -18.59 17.15 -9.88
N LEU A 60 -18.95 15.98 -9.34
CA LEU A 60 -18.02 14.88 -9.01
C LEU A 60 -18.50 13.60 -9.67
N ALA A 61 -17.56 12.81 -10.17
CA ALA A 61 -17.83 11.44 -10.58
C ALA A 61 -18.20 10.60 -9.34
N LEU A 62 -19.07 9.61 -9.54
CA LEU A 62 -19.65 8.80 -8.47
C LEU A 62 -18.57 8.14 -7.61
N GLU A 63 -17.54 7.61 -8.26
CA GLU A 63 -16.41 6.92 -7.63
C GLU A 63 -15.58 7.80 -6.69
N HIS A 64 -15.67 9.12 -6.83
CA HIS A 64 -14.96 10.07 -5.97
C HIS A 64 -15.77 10.52 -4.76
N THR A 65 -16.94 9.96 -4.55
CA THR A 65 -17.87 10.44 -3.52
C THR A 65 -18.18 9.41 -2.44
N MET A 66 -17.74 8.16 -2.61
CA MET A 66 -17.99 7.12 -1.60
C MET A 66 -17.22 7.42 -0.30
N TYR A 67 -17.93 7.24 0.80
CA TYR A 67 -17.29 7.15 2.12
C TYR A 67 -17.90 6.03 2.93
N THR A 68 -17.17 5.56 3.93
CA THR A 68 -17.66 4.62 4.93
C THR A 68 -17.16 5.00 6.32
N ASN A 69 -17.69 4.33 7.32
CA ASN A 69 -17.29 4.45 8.72
C ASN A 69 -17.42 3.09 9.42
N SER A 70 -17.03 3.03 10.68
CA SER A 70 -17.08 1.80 11.46
C SER A 70 -18.49 1.17 11.54
N ASP A 71 -19.53 2.01 11.64
CA ASP A 71 -20.91 1.53 11.75
C ASP A 71 -21.38 0.90 10.43
N ASN A 72 -21.08 1.54 9.30
CA ASN A 72 -21.38 0.99 7.97
C ASN A 72 -20.66 -0.34 7.73
N ILE A 73 -19.41 -0.46 8.16
CA ILE A 73 -18.63 -1.69 8.06
C ILE A 73 -19.23 -2.78 8.96
N ALA A 74 -19.57 -2.47 10.21
CA ALA A 74 -20.20 -3.40 11.14
C ALA A 74 -21.57 -3.89 10.63
N ASN A 75 -22.37 -2.99 10.08
CA ASN A 75 -23.66 -3.31 9.46
C ASN A 75 -23.48 -4.22 8.24
N TYR A 76 -22.49 -3.97 7.40
CA TYR A 76 -22.17 -4.83 6.27
C TYR A 76 -21.77 -6.23 6.74
N ILE A 77 -20.85 -6.35 7.67
CA ILE A 77 -20.40 -7.63 8.23
C ILE A 77 -21.58 -8.43 8.77
N SER A 78 -22.44 -7.79 9.55
CA SER A 78 -23.62 -8.42 10.17
C SER A 78 -24.67 -8.82 9.14
N SER A 79 -25.08 -7.90 8.25
CA SER A 79 -26.15 -8.13 7.28
C SER A 79 -25.81 -9.15 6.21
N GLN A 80 -24.53 -9.26 5.85
CA GLN A 80 -24.03 -10.18 4.85
C GLN A 80 -23.47 -11.48 5.44
N ASN A 81 -23.50 -11.64 6.77
CA ASN A 81 -22.92 -12.78 7.49
C ASN A 81 -21.46 -13.02 7.09
N VAL A 82 -20.67 -11.97 7.03
CA VAL A 82 -19.23 -12.10 6.69
C VAL A 82 -18.53 -12.91 7.77
N ASP A 83 -17.88 -13.98 7.39
CA ASP A 83 -17.14 -14.83 8.33
C ASP A 83 -15.86 -14.10 8.82
N MET A 84 -15.94 -13.53 10.00
CA MET A 84 -14.83 -12.85 10.66
C MET A 84 -13.92 -13.80 11.46
N SER A 85 -14.27 -15.09 11.53
CA SER A 85 -13.45 -16.10 12.20
C SER A 85 -12.38 -16.72 11.31
N ARG A 86 -12.30 -16.31 10.05
CA ARG A 86 -11.32 -16.80 9.10
C ARG A 86 -9.92 -16.60 9.63
N THR A 87 -9.17 -17.69 9.65
CA THR A 87 -7.75 -17.61 9.92
C THR A 87 -7.02 -17.24 8.64
N TYR A 88 -6.23 -16.21 8.70
CA TYR A 88 -5.28 -15.87 7.65
C TYR A 88 -3.89 -16.33 8.08
N ASN A 89 -3.03 -16.50 7.12
CA ASN A 89 -1.64 -16.84 7.41
C ASN A 89 -0.95 -15.62 8.04
N SER A 90 -0.81 -15.60 9.36
CA SER A 90 -0.20 -14.51 10.14
C SER A 90 1.33 -14.42 9.98
N THR A 91 1.94 -15.28 9.19
CA THR A 91 3.40 -15.33 9.02
C THR A 91 3.94 -14.33 7.97
N PHE A 92 3.13 -13.38 7.51
CA PHE A 92 3.57 -12.39 6.52
C PHE A 92 4.61 -11.44 7.06
N PHE A 93 4.24 -10.73 8.12
CA PHE A 93 5.12 -9.79 8.80
C PHE A 93 4.99 -10.01 10.31
N ASN A 94 6.12 -10.03 10.97
CA ASN A 94 6.17 -10.06 12.43
C ASN A 94 6.25 -8.61 12.92
N PHE A 95 5.08 -8.02 13.20
CA PHE A 95 5.02 -6.66 13.71
C PHE A 95 5.47 -6.60 15.17
N VAL A 96 6.43 -5.74 15.46
CA VAL A 96 6.88 -5.42 16.81
C VAL A 96 6.60 -3.95 17.10
N ASP A 97 6.54 -3.60 18.39
CA ASP A 97 6.39 -2.20 18.77
C ASP A 97 7.68 -1.42 18.42
N TYR A 98 7.60 -0.52 17.45
CA TYR A 98 8.72 0.29 16.99
C TYR A 98 9.35 1.13 18.12
N ARG A 99 8.58 1.45 19.16
CA ARG A 99 9.06 2.23 20.32
C ARG A 99 10.01 1.45 21.21
N LEU A 100 10.05 0.14 21.08
CA LEU A 100 10.93 -0.72 21.86
C LEU A 100 12.38 -0.74 21.34
N GLY A 101 12.67 -0.01 20.27
CA GLY A 101 14.03 0.13 19.74
C GLY A 101 14.64 -1.17 19.21
N THR A 102 13.82 -2.13 18.81
CA THR A 102 14.27 -3.44 18.31
C THR A 102 14.71 -3.38 16.84
N THR A 103 15.17 -2.23 16.39
CA THR A 103 15.72 -2.09 15.03
C THR A 103 17.05 -2.83 14.92
N ARG A 104 17.23 -3.53 13.82
CA ARG A 104 18.52 -4.14 13.48
C ARG A 104 19.61 -3.07 13.42
N ASP A 105 20.75 -3.36 13.99
CA ASP A 105 21.93 -2.51 13.84
C ASP A 105 22.44 -2.59 12.40
N LEU A 106 22.22 -1.54 11.63
CA LEU A 106 22.67 -1.43 10.25
C LEU A 106 24.14 -0.98 10.12
N SER A 107 24.79 -0.62 11.22
CA SER A 107 26.18 -0.13 11.16
C SER A 107 27.19 -1.24 10.90
N SER A 108 26.86 -2.49 11.23
CA SER A 108 27.77 -3.64 11.22
C SER A 108 27.52 -4.63 10.07
N SER A 109 26.56 -4.40 9.19
CA SER A 109 25.98 -5.47 8.37
C SER A 109 26.41 -5.49 6.91
N ILE A 110 27.52 -4.85 6.54
CA ILE A 110 27.84 -4.73 5.11
C ILE A 110 29.07 -5.53 4.77
N ASP A 111 28.84 -6.57 3.98
CA ASP A 111 29.88 -7.20 3.24
C ASP A 111 30.36 -6.28 2.09
N SER A 112 31.65 -6.03 2.06
CA SER A 112 32.29 -5.21 1.02
C SER A 112 32.09 -5.81 -0.39
N ALA A 113 32.12 -7.13 -0.54
CA ALA A 113 31.95 -7.80 -1.83
C ALA A 113 30.54 -7.57 -2.42
N TYR A 114 29.52 -7.55 -1.58
CA TYR A 114 28.16 -7.23 -2.03
C TYR A 114 28.02 -5.78 -2.43
N SER A 115 28.64 -4.88 -1.67
CA SER A 115 28.65 -3.45 -1.96
C SER A 115 29.34 -3.14 -3.28
N ASP A 116 30.41 -3.85 -3.61
CA ASP A 116 31.14 -3.67 -4.88
C ASP A 116 30.29 -4.08 -6.10
N LYS A 117 29.48 -5.12 -5.96
CA LYS A 117 28.65 -5.62 -7.07
C LYS A 117 27.33 -4.88 -7.25
N TYR A 118 26.66 -4.54 -6.16
CA TYR A 118 25.28 -4.04 -6.16
C TYR A 118 25.14 -2.61 -5.62
N GLY A 119 26.25 -1.96 -5.31
CA GLY A 119 26.30 -0.66 -4.64
C GLY A 119 26.01 -0.78 -3.14
N PRO A 120 25.97 0.34 -2.42
CA PRO A 120 25.78 0.34 -0.96
C PRO A 120 24.54 -0.42 -0.56
N VAL A 121 24.69 -1.37 0.38
CA VAL A 121 23.56 -2.13 0.95
C VAL A 121 22.75 -1.26 1.89
N VAL A 122 23.45 -0.40 2.65
CA VAL A 122 22.80 0.60 3.52
C VAL A 122 23.12 2.00 3.00
N SER A 123 22.10 2.83 2.94
CA SER A 123 22.21 4.22 2.49
C SER A 123 21.49 5.15 3.47
N ASP A 124 21.68 6.45 3.27
CA ASP A 124 20.90 7.46 3.99
C ASP A 124 19.43 7.30 3.67
N GLY A 125 18.61 7.29 4.71
CA GLY A 125 17.16 7.16 4.65
C GLY A 125 16.42 8.32 5.33
N GLN A 126 17.11 9.44 5.60
CA GLN A 126 16.48 10.63 6.16
C GLN A 126 15.38 11.20 5.25
N TYR A 127 15.49 10.95 3.96
CA TYR A 127 14.59 11.43 2.93
C TYR A 127 14.36 10.35 1.87
N VAL A 128 13.11 9.92 1.73
CA VAL A 128 12.71 8.94 0.72
C VAL A 128 11.65 9.56 -0.18
N GLU A 129 11.96 9.75 -1.45
CA GLU A 129 11.03 10.29 -2.44
C GLU A 129 10.67 9.23 -3.48
N ILE A 130 9.38 9.08 -3.76
CA ILE A 130 8.84 8.16 -4.76
C ILE A 130 8.14 8.99 -5.82
N VAL A 131 8.63 8.90 -7.05
CA VAL A 131 8.04 9.57 -8.21
C VAL A 131 7.11 8.60 -8.92
N HIS A 132 5.80 8.79 -8.75
CA HIS A 132 4.77 7.97 -9.40
C HIS A 132 4.51 8.45 -10.83
N SER A 133 4.53 9.77 -11.04
CA SER A 133 4.39 10.44 -12.33
C SER A 133 5.00 11.84 -12.27
N GLN A 134 4.96 12.56 -13.38
CA GLN A 134 5.41 13.97 -13.41
C GLN A 134 4.65 14.86 -12.42
N SER A 135 3.36 14.59 -12.22
CA SER A 135 2.46 15.41 -11.40
C SER A 135 2.10 14.79 -10.05
N TYR A 136 2.56 13.58 -9.76
CA TYR A 136 2.25 12.90 -8.51
C TYR A 136 3.50 12.25 -7.91
N LYS A 137 3.86 12.74 -6.74
CA LYS A 137 5.02 12.26 -5.98
C LYS A 137 4.65 12.17 -4.51
N THR A 138 5.28 11.22 -3.84
CA THR A 138 5.19 11.05 -2.38
C THR A 138 6.58 11.10 -1.80
N ARG A 139 6.72 11.72 -0.63
CA ARG A 139 7.97 11.65 0.12
C ARG A 139 7.75 11.36 1.59
N PHE A 140 8.74 10.76 2.18
CA PHE A 140 8.81 10.43 3.59
C PHE A 140 10.03 11.09 4.19
N ILE A 141 9.84 11.88 5.21
CA ILE A 141 10.91 12.62 5.91
C ILE A 141 11.03 12.04 7.30
N TYR A 142 12.21 11.53 7.62
CA TYR A 142 12.49 10.95 8.93
C TYR A 142 12.53 12.04 10.01
N ASP A 143 11.87 11.77 11.11
CA ASP A 143 11.87 12.59 12.32
C ASP A 143 12.53 11.77 13.44
N GLU A 144 13.75 12.13 13.78
CA GLU A 144 14.54 11.44 14.79
C GLU A 144 13.89 11.50 16.18
N ALA A 145 13.18 12.59 16.49
CA ALA A 145 12.53 12.76 17.78
C ALA A 145 11.40 11.76 18.04
N THR A 146 10.72 11.35 16.97
CA THR A 146 9.61 10.38 17.03
C THR A 146 9.98 9.00 16.49
N ASN A 147 11.17 8.85 15.89
CA ASN A 147 11.61 7.65 15.18
C ASN A 147 10.60 7.21 14.10
N GLN A 148 10.05 8.16 13.37
CA GLN A 148 9.05 7.92 12.34
C GLN A 148 9.29 8.78 11.10
N TYR A 149 8.72 8.35 9.98
CA TYR A 149 8.66 9.09 8.73
C TYR A 149 7.36 9.86 8.62
N LYS A 150 7.43 11.17 8.42
CA LYS A 150 6.29 12.03 8.06
C LYS A 150 6.04 11.91 6.56
N MET A 151 4.79 11.66 6.18
CA MET A 151 4.39 11.57 4.78
C MET A 151 3.99 12.93 4.23
N GLN A 152 4.49 13.25 3.03
CA GLN A 152 4.07 14.41 2.25
C GLN A 152 3.74 14.01 0.81
N GLN A 153 2.85 14.76 0.20
CA GLN A 153 2.50 14.63 -1.20
C GLN A 153 2.79 15.93 -1.97
N ASN A 154 3.24 15.78 -3.21
CA ASN A 154 3.37 16.89 -4.13
C ASN A 154 2.04 17.13 -4.84
N TYR A 155 1.59 18.37 -4.84
CA TYR A 155 0.35 18.77 -5.49
C TYR A 155 0.59 19.36 -6.88
N SER A 156 -0.47 19.54 -7.64
CA SER A 156 -0.42 20.07 -9.01
C SER A 156 0.16 21.48 -9.12
N ASP A 157 0.19 22.22 -8.02
CA ASP A 157 0.84 23.52 -7.91
C ASP A 157 2.36 23.44 -7.63
N GLY A 158 2.90 22.23 -7.60
CA GLY A 158 4.31 21.95 -7.32
C GLY A 158 4.70 22.05 -5.86
N GLN A 159 3.73 22.29 -4.95
CA GLN A 159 4.01 22.42 -3.52
C GLN A 159 3.88 21.09 -2.80
N TRP A 160 4.77 20.86 -1.85
CA TRP A 160 4.71 19.74 -0.93
C TRP A 160 3.86 20.10 0.30
N ARG A 161 2.95 19.22 0.68
CA ARG A 161 2.12 19.35 1.87
C ARG A 161 2.12 18.08 2.67
N ASP A 162 2.04 18.23 4.00
CA ASP A 162 1.85 17.08 4.88
C ASP A 162 0.54 16.36 4.54
N THR A 163 0.61 15.05 4.48
CA THR A 163 -0.59 14.21 4.38
C THR A 163 -1.17 14.07 5.78
N VAL A 164 -2.40 14.49 5.96
CA VAL A 164 -3.06 14.54 7.27
C VAL A 164 -4.27 13.62 7.32
N ASP A 165 -4.58 13.15 8.51
CA ASP A 165 -5.84 12.49 8.83
C ASP A 165 -6.83 13.54 9.36
N GLU A 166 -7.77 13.95 8.51
CA GLU A 166 -8.77 14.95 8.86
C GLU A 166 -9.71 14.48 9.98
N ALA A 167 -9.94 13.16 10.09
CA ALA A 167 -10.75 12.57 11.15
C ALA A 167 -10.02 12.53 12.50
N ALA A 168 -8.70 12.71 12.49
CA ALA A 168 -7.85 12.75 13.68
C ALA A 168 -7.24 14.16 13.89
N ASP A 169 -8.05 15.20 13.82
CA ASP A 169 -7.66 16.59 14.05
C ASP A 169 -6.50 17.06 13.13
N ASN A 170 -6.51 16.65 11.89
CA ASN A 170 -5.46 16.93 10.90
C ASN A 170 -4.06 16.46 11.33
N LYS A 171 -4.00 15.38 12.07
CA LYS A 171 -2.74 14.77 12.47
C LYS A 171 -1.96 14.30 11.23
N VAL A 172 -0.71 14.70 11.15
CA VAL A 172 0.19 14.27 10.06
C VAL A 172 0.36 12.76 10.09
N LEU A 173 0.22 12.11 8.95
CA LEU A 173 0.46 10.68 8.82
C LEU A 173 1.94 10.37 9.00
N THR A 174 2.23 9.47 9.91
CA THR A 174 3.58 9.01 10.23
C THR A 174 3.68 7.49 10.20
N PHE A 175 4.85 7.00 9.80
CA PHE A 175 5.12 5.56 9.66
C PHE A 175 6.50 5.22 10.24
N PRO A 176 6.64 4.18 11.04
CA PRO A 176 7.94 3.73 11.52
C PRO A 176 8.80 3.09 10.41
N ASN A 177 8.16 2.61 9.35
CA ASN A 177 8.81 1.88 8.26
C ASN A 177 8.29 2.35 6.91
N VAL A 178 9.19 2.41 5.91
CA VAL A 178 8.85 2.61 4.51
C VAL A 178 9.49 1.51 3.68
N ILE A 179 8.70 0.85 2.83
CA ILE A 179 9.17 -0.21 1.95
C ILE A 179 8.95 0.25 0.51
N VAL A 180 10.01 0.29 -0.27
CA VAL A 180 9.98 0.63 -1.70
C VAL A 180 10.39 -0.60 -2.49
N LEU A 181 9.49 -1.13 -3.30
CA LEU A 181 9.72 -2.31 -4.12
C LEU A 181 9.82 -1.90 -5.59
N TYR A 182 10.90 -2.28 -6.26
CA TYR A 182 11.05 -2.07 -7.70
C TYR A 182 10.50 -3.27 -8.45
N THR A 183 9.70 -3.01 -9.46
CA THR A 183 9.15 -4.02 -10.36
C THR A 183 8.83 -3.41 -11.71
N ASP A 184 8.74 -4.25 -12.73
CA ASP A 184 8.25 -3.85 -14.03
C ASP A 184 6.74 -3.62 -14.01
N ILE A 185 6.31 -2.59 -14.70
CA ILE A 185 4.90 -2.25 -14.87
C ILE A 185 4.56 -2.38 -16.35
N HIS A 186 3.55 -3.18 -16.64
CA HIS A 186 3.12 -3.49 -17.99
C HIS A 186 1.64 -3.12 -18.20
N THR A 187 1.29 -2.76 -19.41
CA THR A 187 -0.12 -2.64 -19.81
C THR A 187 -0.66 -4.03 -20.14
N TYR A 188 -1.86 -4.35 -19.68
CA TYR A 188 -2.52 -5.61 -20.02
C TYR A 188 -2.76 -5.70 -21.53
N PRO A 189 -2.44 -6.85 -22.15
CA PRO A 189 -2.75 -7.09 -23.56
C PRO A 189 -4.24 -6.85 -23.86
N GLY A 190 -4.52 -6.09 -24.90
CA GLY A 190 -5.89 -5.70 -25.27
C GLY A 190 -6.47 -4.52 -24.50
N HIS A 191 -5.72 -3.95 -23.57
CA HIS A 191 -6.13 -2.77 -22.78
C HIS A 191 -5.28 -1.53 -23.06
N GLU A 192 -4.58 -1.46 -24.18
CA GLU A 192 -3.68 -0.38 -24.55
C GLU A 192 -4.39 0.98 -24.62
N LYS A 193 -5.67 0.97 -25.02
CA LYS A 193 -6.48 2.19 -25.11
C LYS A 193 -6.92 2.75 -23.75
N THR A 194 -7.02 1.89 -22.76
CA THR A 194 -7.44 2.24 -21.40
C THR A 194 -6.27 2.35 -20.43
N ASP A 195 -5.07 1.99 -20.92
CA ASP A 195 -3.83 1.93 -20.16
C ASP A 195 -3.99 1.20 -18.82
N LEU A 196 -4.72 0.08 -18.84
CA LEU A 196 -4.87 -0.76 -17.66
C LEU A 196 -3.56 -1.47 -17.38
N GLN A 197 -2.91 -1.08 -16.29
CA GLN A 197 -1.57 -1.54 -15.95
C GLN A 197 -1.59 -2.61 -14.85
N TYR A 198 -0.54 -3.44 -14.85
CA TYR A 198 -0.24 -4.35 -13.75
C TYR A 198 1.24 -4.28 -13.39
N ALA A 199 1.51 -4.43 -12.10
CA ALA A 199 2.86 -4.60 -11.59
C ALA A 199 3.23 -6.08 -11.59
N GLU A 200 4.46 -6.40 -12.05
CA GLU A 200 4.94 -7.78 -12.10
C GLU A 200 5.45 -8.25 -10.73
N TYR A 201 4.67 -9.08 -10.06
CA TYR A 201 5.02 -9.59 -8.73
C TYR A 201 5.55 -11.03 -8.73
N ALA A 202 5.45 -11.75 -9.84
CA ALA A 202 5.72 -13.18 -9.85
C ALA A 202 7.19 -13.53 -9.57
N TRP A 203 8.10 -12.68 -10.01
CA TRP A 203 9.53 -12.98 -9.99
C TRP A 203 10.30 -12.38 -8.82
N GLY A 204 9.71 -11.40 -8.15
CA GLY A 204 10.43 -10.64 -7.14
C GLY A 204 11.38 -9.60 -7.75
N GLY A 205 12.19 -8.97 -6.90
CA GLY A 205 13.10 -7.93 -7.33
C GLY A 205 13.86 -7.31 -6.17
N ILE A 206 14.58 -6.25 -6.48
CA ILE A 206 15.28 -5.43 -5.49
C ILE A 206 14.31 -4.39 -4.93
N GLY A 207 14.49 -4.03 -3.67
CA GLY A 207 13.78 -2.98 -3.01
C GLY A 207 14.61 -2.31 -1.93
N TYR A 208 13.99 -1.39 -1.21
CA TYR A 208 14.56 -0.78 -0.02
C TYR A 208 13.59 -0.88 1.15
N TYR A 209 14.13 -1.21 2.31
CA TYR A 209 13.43 -1.17 3.57
C TYR A 209 14.05 -0.06 4.42
N CYS A 210 13.28 1.01 4.64
CA CYS A 210 13.74 2.23 5.31
C CYS A 210 13.13 2.29 6.71
N TYR A 211 13.97 2.45 7.72
CA TYR A 211 13.63 2.61 9.13
C TYR A 211 14.80 3.26 9.90
N GLY A 212 14.49 3.95 11.00
CA GLY A 212 15.52 4.59 11.81
C GLY A 212 16.39 5.59 11.03
N GLY A 213 15.87 6.23 9.99
CA GLY A 213 16.61 7.18 9.17
C GLY A 213 17.65 6.56 8.23
N LYS A 214 17.60 5.25 8.03
CA LYS A 214 18.43 4.50 7.09
C LYS A 214 17.56 3.71 6.12
N CYS A 215 18.05 3.45 4.93
CA CYS A 215 17.45 2.53 3.97
C CYS A 215 18.39 1.36 3.71
N GLU A 216 17.91 0.15 3.92
CA GLU A 216 18.59 -1.09 3.62
C GLU A 216 18.09 -1.66 2.30
N LYS A 217 19.00 -2.00 1.39
CA LYS A 217 18.66 -2.70 0.15
C LYS A 217 18.25 -4.13 0.49
N ILE A 218 17.14 -4.56 -0.07
CA ILE A 218 16.57 -5.88 0.16
C ILE A 218 16.24 -6.56 -1.17
N TYR A 219 16.08 -7.87 -1.13
CA TYR A 219 15.40 -8.65 -2.15
C TYR A 219 13.98 -8.95 -1.68
N TRP A 220 13.02 -8.82 -2.57
CA TRP A 220 11.63 -9.17 -2.27
C TRP A 220 11.13 -10.24 -3.22
N GLN A 221 10.18 -11.03 -2.76
CA GLN A 221 9.51 -12.08 -3.53
C GLN A 221 8.05 -12.15 -3.15
N LYS A 222 7.19 -12.30 -4.14
CA LYS A 222 5.75 -12.48 -3.94
C LYS A 222 5.26 -13.84 -4.44
N GLY A 223 5.75 -14.28 -5.62
CA GLY A 223 5.30 -15.52 -6.24
C GLY A 223 3.83 -15.46 -6.70
N THR A 224 3.08 -16.51 -6.45
CA THR A 224 1.66 -16.60 -6.83
C THR A 224 0.81 -15.58 -6.07
N PRO A 225 -0.41 -15.29 -6.53
CA PRO A 225 -1.32 -14.38 -5.82
C PRO A 225 -1.63 -14.79 -4.38
N LEU A 226 -1.60 -16.09 -4.07
CA LEU A 226 -1.89 -16.61 -2.72
C LEU A 226 -0.66 -16.63 -1.81
N GLU A 227 0.54 -16.47 -2.34
CA GLU A 227 1.74 -16.43 -1.52
C GLU A 227 1.94 -15.07 -0.88
N ALA A 228 2.51 -15.06 0.32
CA ALA A 228 2.86 -13.84 1.02
C ALA A 228 3.96 -13.06 0.30
N LEU A 229 3.91 -11.74 0.39
CA LEU A 229 5.07 -10.92 0.12
C LEU A 229 6.14 -11.19 1.19
N ARG A 230 7.34 -11.52 0.76
CA ARG A 230 8.49 -11.80 1.62
C ARG A 230 9.61 -10.81 1.31
N LEU A 231 10.28 -10.38 2.35
CA LEU A 231 11.43 -9.49 2.27
C LEU A 231 12.65 -10.25 2.80
N TYR A 232 13.73 -10.18 2.07
CA TYR A 232 14.99 -10.84 2.41
C TYR A 232 16.10 -9.80 2.50
N TYR A 233 16.94 -9.94 3.49
CA TYR A 233 18.20 -9.20 3.53
C TYR A 233 19.12 -9.71 2.42
N LEU A 234 19.94 -8.83 1.90
CA LEU A 234 21.00 -9.25 1.00
C LEU A 234 22.13 -9.84 1.84
N THR A 235 22.32 -11.14 1.74
CA THR A 235 23.40 -11.91 2.37
C THR A 235 24.27 -12.52 1.31
N GLU A 236 25.43 -13.03 1.69
CA GLU A 236 26.39 -13.66 0.75
C GLU A 236 25.92 -15.02 0.20
N ASP A 237 24.90 -15.65 0.78
CA ASP A 237 24.38 -16.99 0.43
C ASP A 237 23.23 -16.94 -0.58
#